data_e8b5138ab2ea42d324af7bcc13872b2b
#
_entry.id   e8b5138ab2ea42d324af7bcc13872b2b
#
_cell.length_a   1.000
_cell.length_b   1.000
_cell.length_c   1.000
_cell.angle_alpha   90.00
_cell.angle_beta   90.00
_cell.angle_gamma   90.00
#
_symmetry.space_group_name_H-M   'P 1'
#
loop_
_entity.id
_entity.type
_entity.pdbx_description
1 polymer ?
#
loop_
_entity_poly.entity_id
_entity_poly.type
_entity_poly.pdbx_seq_one_letter_code
_entity_poly.pdbx_strand_id
1 'polypeptide(L)'
;MMMDSRFNIFFLSNMMLEKGVWTLLDACHILKDRGYDFVCNFVGKWSDIGEEDFAAYLQKHRLEDVVVAHGAKYGNDKEMYWMQADLFILPTYNECFPLVLLEAMQHSVACIASHEGGIVDIIDEGETGYIVPMKDALALAEKVAYCMEHRDLCREMGRKGRMKFECEFTLQRFEERMCDILKKLV
;
A
#
# COMPACT_ATOMS: atom_id res chain seq x y z
N MET A 1 -3.23 -22.49 -12.20
CA MET A 1 -2.14 -21.55 -11.91
C MET A 1 -1.81 -21.71 -10.43
N MET A 2 -0.64 -22.24 -10.07
CA MET A 2 -0.26 -22.33 -8.66
C MET A 2 -0.20 -20.90 -8.11
N MET A 3 -0.98 -20.61 -7.07
CA MET A 3 -0.84 -19.36 -6.34
C MET A 3 0.55 -19.38 -5.70
N ASP A 4 1.34 -18.36 -5.95
CA ASP A 4 2.62 -18.15 -5.28
C ASP A 4 2.35 -18.14 -3.77
N SER A 5 2.98 -19.03 -3.03
CA SER A 5 2.77 -19.13 -1.57
C SER A 5 3.48 -18.02 -0.80
N ARG A 6 4.30 -17.20 -1.49
CA ARG A 6 5.01 -16.07 -0.93
C ARG A 6 4.04 -15.00 -0.46
N PHE A 7 4.46 -14.23 0.53
CA PHE A 7 3.69 -13.07 0.97
C PHE A 7 3.68 -11.99 -0.11
N ASN A 8 2.49 -11.54 -0.51
CA ASN A 8 2.31 -10.65 -1.65
C ASN A 8 2.11 -9.20 -1.19
N ILE A 9 3.15 -8.40 -1.38
CA ILE A 9 3.13 -6.95 -1.12
C ILE A 9 2.72 -6.24 -2.40
N PHE A 10 1.82 -5.27 -2.28
CA PHE A 10 1.33 -4.48 -3.40
C PHE A 10 1.57 -2.99 -3.18
N PHE A 11 2.11 -2.34 -4.20
CA PHE A 11 2.26 -0.89 -4.32
C PHE A 11 1.57 -0.42 -5.60
N LEU A 12 0.70 0.58 -5.48
CA LEU A 12 -0.06 1.14 -6.61
C LEU A 12 0.04 2.66 -6.58
N SER A 13 0.89 3.21 -7.42
CA SER A 13 1.04 4.65 -7.67
C SER A 13 1.92 4.88 -8.89
N ASN A 14 1.88 6.08 -9.47
CA ASN A 14 2.93 6.48 -10.40
C ASN A 14 4.30 6.41 -9.72
N MET A 15 5.33 6.07 -10.48
CA MET A 15 6.71 5.94 -9.99
C MET A 15 7.31 7.33 -9.78
N MET A 16 6.86 7.99 -8.70
CA MET A 16 7.28 9.32 -8.30
C MET A 16 8.12 9.24 -7.02
N LEU A 17 9.09 10.13 -6.90
CA LEU A 17 9.97 10.21 -5.73
C LEU A 17 9.16 10.36 -4.44
N GLU A 18 8.19 11.26 -4.46
CA GLU A 18 7.35 11.55 -3.30
C GLU A 18 6.41 10.42 -2.87
N LYS A 19 6.18 9.42 -3.73
CA LYS A 19 5.38 8.23 -3.39
C LYS A 19 6.18 7.17 -2.63
N GLY A 20 7.45 7.45 -2.34
CA GLY A 20 8.28 6.63 -1.48
C GLY A 20 8.76 5.32 -2.12
N VAL A 21 8.86 5.27 -3.45
CA VAL A 21 9.32 4.08 -4.19
C VAL A 21 10.66 3.58 -3.66
N TRP A 22 11.64 4.47 -3.47
CA TRP A 22 12.96 4.10 -2.94
C TRP A 22 12.89 3.60 -1.50
N THR A 23 12.06 4.22 -0.66
CA THR A 23 11.85 3.77 0.72
C THR A 23 11.31 2.34 0.78
N LEU A 24 10.37 1.99 -0.13
CA LEU A 24 9.84 0.62 -0.22
C LEU A 24 10.90 -0.35 -0.74
N LEU A 25 11.71 0.04 -1.73
CA LEU A 25 12.80 -0.80 -2.22
C LEU A 25 13.88 -1.04 -1.15
N ASP A 26 14.23 -0.01 -0.38
CA ASP A 26 15.13 -0.15 0.77
C ASP A 26 14.56 -1.12 1.82
N ALA A 27 13.24 -1.02 2.10
CA ALA A 27 12.56 -1.97 3.00
C ALA A 27 12.56 -3.39 2.43
N CYS A 28 12.33 -3.58 1.12
CA CYS A 28 12.46 -4.89 0.47
C CYS A 28 13.87 -5.47 0.60
N HIS A 29 14.91 -4.64 0.48
CA HIS A 29 16.29 -5.06 0.67
C HIS A 29 16.53 -5.56 2.10
N ILE A 30 16.09 -4.80 3.12
CA ILE A 30 16.17 -5.20 4.52
C ILE A 30 15.44 -6.53 4.77
N LEU A 31 14.23 -6.69 4.24
CA LEU A 31 13.44 -7.92 4.40
C LEU A 31 14.12 -9.12 3.76
N LYS A 32 14.66 -8.95 2.55
CA LYS A 32 15.39 -10.01 1.86
C LYS A 32 16.65 -10.42 2.60
N ASP A 33 17.43 -9.48 3.10
CA ASP A 33 18.64 -9.74 3.89
C ASP A 33 18.32 -10.47 5.20
N ARG A 34 17.12 -10.28 5.75
CA ARG A 34 16.61 -11.01 6.92
C ARG A 34 16.03 -12.38 6.57
N GLY A 35 15.98 -12.77 5.29
CA GLY A 35 15.53 -14.07 4.81
C GLY A 35 14.01 -14.25 4.71
N TYR A 36 13.23 -13.16 4.65
CA TYR A 36 11.79 -13.25 4.43
C TYR A 36 11.46 -13.65 2.99
N ASP A 37 10.43 -14.49 2.85
CA ASP A 37 9.94 -14.98 1.55
C ASP A 37 8.70 -14.20 1.11
N PHE A 38 8.88 -13.31 0.12
CA PHE A 38 7.84 -12.41 -0.36
C PHE A 38 8.01 -12.08 -1.84
N VAL A 39 6.98 -11.47 -2.40
CA VAL A 39 7.04 -10.74 -3.67
C VAL A 39 6.43 -9.36 -3.48
N CYS A 40 7.08 -8.32 -4.00
CA CYS A 40 6.60 -6.95 -3.98
C CYS A 40 6.27 -6.49 -5.42
N ASN A 41 5.00 -6.26 -5.69
CA ASN A 41 4.48 -5.89 -6.99
C ASN A 41 4.26 -4.38 -7.06
N PHE A 42 5.01 -3.71 -7.93
CA PHE A 42 4.87 -2.29 -8.24
C PHE A 42 4.00 -2.13 -9.49
N VAL A 43 2.88 -1.43 -9.35
CA VAL A 43 1.99 -1.09 -10.46
C VAL A 43 1.84 0.42 -10.54
N GLY A 44 2.15 0.98 -11.71
CA GLY A 44 2.01 2.40 -11.98
C GLY A 44 2.81 2.85 -13.20
N LYS A 45 2.53 4.06 -13.62
CA LYS A 45 3.24 4.68 -14.75
C LYS A 45 4.62 5.17 -14.29
N TRP A 46 5.64 4.98 -15.10
CA TRP A 46 6.93 5.62 -14.94
C TRP A 46 6.78 7.15 -14.97
N SER A 47 7.44 7.85 -14.05
CA SER A 47 7.38 9.32 -13.91
C SER A 47 8.76 9.87 -13.56
N ASP A 48 8.96 10.40 -12.35
CA ASP A 48 10.26 10.91 -11.88
C ASP A 48 11.32 9.80 -11.79
N ILE A 49 10.87 8.59 -11.54
CA ILE A 49 11.69 7.39 -11.53
C ILE A 49 11.47 6.68 -12.87
N GLY A 50 12.54 6.58 -13.66
CA GLY A 50 12.55 5.85 -14.91
C GLY A 50 12.66 4.34 -14.71
N GLU A 51 12.28 3.58 -15.74
CA GLU A 51 12.41 2.12 -15.77
C GLU A 51 13.87 1.67 -15.60
N GLU A 52 14.79 2.37 -16.27
CA GLU A 52 16.22 2.08 -16.22
C GLU A 52 16.80 2.30 -14.83
N ASP A 53 16.45 3.40 -14.15
CA ASP A 53 16.90 3.71 -12.80
C ASP A 53 16.37 2.68 -11.80
N PHE A 54 15.10 2.30 -11.94
CA PHE A 54 14.48 1.26 -11.11
C PHE A 54 15.17 -0.10 -11.30
N ALA A 55 15.37 -0.52 -12.55
CA ALA A 55 16.04 -1.78 -12.87
C ALA A 55 17.51 -1.79 -12.38
N ALA A 56 18.25 -0.70 -12.53
CA ALA A 56 19.61 -0.55 -12.03
C ALA A 56 19.65 -0.68 -10.49
N TYR A 57 18.65 -0.12 -9.79
CA TYR A 57 18.52 -0.26 -8.34
C TYR A 57 18.29 -1.72 -7.95
N LEU A 58 17.34 -2.42 -8.61
CA LEU A 58 17.08 -3.84 -8.35
C LEU A 58 18.34 -4.69 -8.52
N GLN A 59 19.07 -4.50 -9.62
CA GLN A 59 20.31 -5.23 -9.90
C GLN A 59 21.37 -4.95 -8.84
N LYS A 60 21.60 -3.69 -8.49
CA LYS A 60 22.58 -3.28 -7.47
C LYS A 60 22.32 -3.94 -6.12
N HIS A 61 21.06 -4.05 -5.73
CA HIS A 61 20.62 -4.59 -4.43
C HIS A 61 20.13 -6.04 -4.52
N ARG A 62 20.26 -6.69 -5.69
CA ARG A 62 19.87 -8.09 -5.94
C ARG A 62 18.42 -8.38 -5.59
N LEU A 63 17.49 -7.50 -6.00
CA LEU A 63 16.07 -7.58 -5.67
C LEU A 63 15.21 -8.18 -6.79
N GLU A 64 15.79 -8.59 -7.94
CA GLU A 64 15.06 -9.00 -9.15
C GLU A 64 14.19 -10.24 -8.94
N ASP A 65 14.45 -11.05 -7.92
CA ASP A 65 13.68 -12.26 -7.57
C ASP A 65 12.50 -11.99 -6.63
N VAL A 66 12.48 -10.82 -5.97
CA VAL A 66 11.45 -10.47 -4.99
C VAL A 66 10.67 -9.19 -5.35
N VAL A 67 11.13 -8.39 -6.30
CA VAL A 67 10.48 -7.15 -6.73
C VAL A 67 10.15 -7.21 -8.22
N VAL A 68 8.91 -6.88 -8.57
CA VAL A 68 8.44 -6.87 -9.97
C VAL A 68 7.71 -5.56 -10.25
N ALA A 69 8.13 -4.84 -11.30
CA ALA A 69 7.41 -3.68 -11.83
C ALA A 69 6.58 -4.10 -13.06
N HIS A 70 5.30 -3.77 -13.05
CA HIS A 70 4.33 -4.20 -14.05
C HIS A 70 3.90 -3.07 -15.00
N GLY A 71 4.42 -1.86 -14.81
CA GLY A 71 3.93 -0.68 -15.50
C GLY A 71 2.50 -0.30 -15.11
N ALA A 72 1.87 0.57 -15.86
CA ALA A 72 0.50 0.99 -15.59
C ALA A 72 -0.50 -0.13 -15.90
N LYS A 73 -1.46 -0.35 -14.98
CA LYS A 73 -2.58 -1.28 -15.12
C LYS A 73 -3.89 -0.58 -14.78
N TYR A 74 -4.96 -0.96 -15.47
CA TYR A 74 -6.28 -0.35 -15.34
C TYR A 74 -7.37 -1.41 -15.37
N GLY A 75 -8.56 -1.08 -14.87
CA GLY A 75 -9.72 -1.98 -14.90
C GLY A 75 -9.43 -3.37 -14.34
N ASN A 76 -9.84 -4.41 -15.03
CA ASN A 76 -9.69 -5.79 -14.58
C ASN A 76 -8.23 -6.23 -14.34
N ASP A 77 -7.28 -5.69 -15.10
CA ASP A 77 -5.87 -6.01 -14.89
C ASP A 77 -5.37 -5.49 -13.53
N LYS A 78 -5.84 -4.31 -13.10
CA LYS A 78 -5.55 -3.75 -11.77
C LYS A 78 -6.21 -4.58 -10.67
N GLU A 79 -7.46 -4.99 -10.87
CA GLU A 79 -8.22 -5.80 -9.90
C GLU A 79 -7.51 -7.11 -9.55
N MET A 80 -6.83 -7.73 -10.51
CA MET A 80 -6.08 -8.97 -10.25
C MET A 80 -4.98 -8.80 -9.19
N TYR A 81 -4.33 -7.64 -9.13
CA TYR A 81 -3.31 -7.37 -8.11
C TYR A 81 -3.93 -7.19 -6.73
N TRP A 82 -5.07 -6.49 -6.64
CA TRP A 82 -5.82 -6.39 -5.38
C TRP A 82 -6.25 -7.74 -4.83
N MET A 83 -6.74 -8.64 -5.69
CA MET A 83 -7.17 -9.98 -5.30
C MET A 83 -6.03 -10.88 -4.79
N GLN A 84 -4.80 -10.59 -5.17
CA GLN A 84 -3.62 -11.37 -4.79
C GLN A 84 -2.85 -10.73 -3.63
N ALA A 85 -3.11 -9.47 -3.29
CA ALA A 85 -2.38 -8.75 -2.28
C ALA A 85 -2.67 -9.26 -0.86
N ASP A 86 -1.63 -9.57 -0.10
CA ASP A 86 -1.72 -9.79 1.34
C ASP A 86 -1.60 -8.48 2.11
N LEU A 87 -0.87 -7.51 1.55
CA LEU A 87 -0.58 -6.22 2.18
C LEU A 87 -0.41 -5.13 1.13
N PHE A 88 -1.03 -3.97 1.34
CA PHE A 88 -0.82 -2.77 0.54
C PHE A 88 0.10 -1.79 1.24
N ILE A 89 1.05 -1.20 0.51
CA ILE A 89 2.02 -0.26 1.08
C ILE A 89 2.03 1.05 0.29
N LEU A 90 1.90 2.17 1.01
CA LEU A 90 2.01 3.52 0.47
C LEU A 90 2.94 4.39 1.33
N PRO A 91 4.27 4.31 1.17
CA PRO A 91 5.24 5.01 2.01
C PRO A 91 5.50 6.44 1.49
N THR A 92 4.43 7.13 1.12
CA THR A 92 4.44 8.47 0.54
C THR A 92 4.90 9.53 1.55
N TYR A 93 5.42 10.65 1.06
CA TYR A 93 5.72 11.81 1.88
C TYR A 93 5.17 13.13 1.29
N ASN A 94 4.20 13.00 0.40
CA ASN A 94 3.40 14.11 -0.11
C ASN A 94 2.02 13.60 -0.55
N GLU A 95 1.05 13.69 0.36
CA GLU A 95 -0.33 13.32 0.12
C GLU A 95 -1.29 14.28 0.82
N CYS A 96 -2.48 14.43 0.23
CA CYS A 96 -3.60 15.08 0.88
C CYS A 96 -4.55 14.03 1.46
N PHE A 97 -5.15 13.21 0.58
CA PHE A 97 -6.09 12.15 0.95
C PHE A 97 -6.00 11.03 -0.11
N PRO A 98 -5.18 9.99 0.09
CA PRO A 98 -4.90 9.01 -0.94
C PRO A 98 -6.05 8.02 -1.14
N LEU A 99 -6.80 8.17 -2.23
CA LEU A 99 -7.93 7.29 -2.57
C LEU A 99 -7.53 5.83 -2.73
N VAL A 100 -6.28 5.56 -3.06
CA VAL A 100 -5.77 4.18 -3.19
C VAL A 100 -5.80 3.40 -1.87
N LEU A 101 -5.76 4.06 -0.71
CA LEU A 101 -5.99 3.41 0.58
C LEU A 101 -7.45 2.96 0.73
N LEU A 102 -8.40 3.75 0.21
CA LEU A 102 -9.81 3.35 0.17
C LEU A 102 -10.02 2.17 -0.79
N GLU A 103 -9.28 2.12 -1.91
CA GLU A 103 -9.29 0.96 -2.80
C GLU A 103 -8.78 -0.30 -2.08
N ALA A 104 -7.70 -0.21 -1.32
CA ALA A 104 -7.19 -1.31 -0.51
C ALA A 104 -8.24 -1.80 0.51
N MET A 105 -8.90 -0.88 1.21
CA MET A 105 -9.98 -1.20 2.14
C MET A 105 -11.16 -1.89 1.44
N GLN A 106 -11.55 -1.43 0.23
CA GLN A 106 -12.58 -2.09 -0.57
C GLN A 106 -12.27 -3.55 -0.87
N HIS A 107 -11.00 -3.90 -1.00
CA HIS A 107 -10.54 -5.27 -1.26
C HIS A 107 -10.20 -6.05 0.01
N SER A 108 -10.49 -5.49 1.19
CA SER A 108 -10.14 -6.11 2.48
C SER A 108 -8.64 -6.35 2.64
N VAL A 109 -7.80 -5.50 2.07
CA VAL A 109 -6.34 -5.55 2.16
C VAL A 109 -5.88 -4.60 3.26
N ALA A 110 -5.08 -5.10 4.20
CA ALA A 110 -4.46 -4.27 5.23
C ALA A 110 -3.46 -3.28 4.61
N CYS A 111 -3.31 -2.12 5.23
CA CYS A 111 -2.45 -1.05 4.71
C CYS A 111 -1.29 -0.75 5.65
N ILE A 112 -0.11 -0.47 5.09
CA ILE A 112 0.95 0.28 5.78
C ILE A 112 1.22 1.56 4.99
N ALA A 113 1.13 2.71 5.63
CA ALA A 113 1.38 3.99 4.99
C ALA A 113 2.19 4.91 5.90
N SER A 114 2.74 5.98 5.33
CA SER A 114 3.46 6.99 6.10
C SER A 114 2.52 7.92 6.86
N HIS A 115 3.02 8.53 7.91
CA HIS A 115 2.32 9.60 8.63
C HIS A 115 2.33 10.89 7.79
N GLU A 116 1.36 11.03 6.86
CA GLU A 116 1.25 12.16 5.94
C GLU A 116 -0.20 12.50 5.63
N GLY A 117 -0.53 13.80 5.60
CA GLY A 117 -1.84 14.31 5.22
C GLY A 117 -3.00 13.62 5.91
N GLY A 118 -4.06 13.29 5.16
CA GLY A 118 -5.26 12.61 5.66
C GLY A 118 -5.11 11.09 5.84
N ILE A 119 -3.90 10.53 5.74
CA ILE A 119 -3.68 9.09 5.96
C ILE A 119 -4.08 8.68 7.38
N VAL A 120 -3.83 9.55 8.37
CA VAL A 120 -4.20 9.34 9.77
C VAL A 120 -5.72 9.30 10.01
N ASP A 121 -6.51 9.86 9.11
CA ASP A 121 -7.97 9.79 9.16
C ASP A 121 -8.51 8.51 8.49
N ILE A 122 -7.70 7.91 7.60
CA ILE A 122 -8.07 6.68 6.88
C ILE A 122 -7.68 5.44 7.67
N ILE A 123 -6.44 5.37 8.17
CA ILE A 123 -5.89 4.20 8.86
C ILE A 123 -6.03 4.37 10.37
N ASP A 124 -6.73 3.44 11.02
CA ASP A 124 -6.71 3.29 12.48
C ASP A 124 -5.51 2.40 12.85
N GLU A 125 -4.52 3.00 13.52
CA GLU A 125 -3.24 2.34 13.87
C GLU A 125 -3.46 1.06 14.66
N GLY A 126 -2.93 -0.06 14.16
CA GLY A 126 -3.06 -1.38 14.77
C GLY A 126 -4.42 -2.06 14.57
N GLU A 127 -5.42 -1.38 14.00
CA GLU A 127 -6.77 -1.90 13.79
C GLU A 127 -7.05 -2.18 12.29
N THR A 128 -6.79 -1.21 11.42
CA THR A 128 -7.02 -1.35 9.97
C THR A 128 -5.73 -1.35 9.15
N GLY A 129 -4.60 -1.11 9.82
CA GLY A 129 -3.28 -1.05 9.23
C GLY A 129 -2.25 -0.46 10.18
N TYR A 130 -1.11 -0.04 9.63
CA TYR A 130 -0.04 0.62 10.37
C TYR A 130 0.39 1.92 9.72
N ILE A 131 0.79 2.87 10.57
CA ILE A 131 1.37 4.16 10.15
C ILE A 131 2.84 4.17 10.57
N VAL A 132 3.73 4.47 9.62
CA VAL A 132 5.17 4.53 9.85
C VAL A 132 5.72 5.92 9.61
N PRO A 133 6.89 6.29 10.18
CA PRO A 133 7.54 7.55 9.84
C PRO A 133 7.86 7.63 8.34
N MET A 134 7.75 8.84 7.78
CA MET A 134 8.16 9.11 6.40
C MET A 134 9.65 8.80 6.19
N LYS A 135 9.99 8.23 5.04
CA LYS A 135 11.38 7.93 4.64
C LYS A 135 12.14 7.01 5.60
N ASP A 136 11.44 6.25 6.41
CA ASP A 136 12.01 5.27 7.34
C ASP A 136 11.80 3.85 6.83
N ALA A 137 12.76 3.39 6.02
CA ALA A 137 12.72 2.05 5.45
C ALA A 137 12.84 0.94 6.51
N LEU A 138 13.52 1.21 7.62
CA LEU A 138 13.66 0.23 8.71
C LEU A 138 12.33 0.04 9.44
N ALA A 139 11.68 1.13 9.85
CA ALA A 139 10.37 1.06 10.49
C ALA A 139 9.34 0.41 9.57
N LEU A 140 9.38 0.72 8.26
CA LEU A 140 8.53 0.07 7.26
C LEU A 140 8.80 -1.44 7.20
N ALA A 141 10.06 -1.85 7.07
CA ALA A 141 10.44 -3.26 7.01
C ALA A 141 10.02 -4.03 8.27
N GLU A 142 10.14 -3.43 9.45
CA GLU A 142 9.69 -4.05 10.73
C GLU A 142 8.19 -4.29 10.75
N LYS A 143 7.37 -3.34 10.30
CA LYS A 143 5.92 -3.53 10.23
C LYS A 143 5.51 -4.56 9.19
N VAL A 144 6.18 -4.59 8.04
CA VAL A 144 5.96 -5.60 7.01
C VAL A 144 6.34 -6.99 7.54
N ALA A 145 7.49 -7.14 8.16
CA ALA A 145 7.93 -8.39 8.80
C ALA A 145 6.90 -8.89 9.82
N TYR A 146 6.41 -7.98 10.66
CA TYR A 146 5.36 -8.32 11.62
C TYR A 146 4.08 -8.84 10.95
N CYS A 147 3.63 -8.22 9.84
CA CYS A 147 2.48 -8.71 9.06
C CYS A 147 2.75 -10.09 8.44
N MET A 148 3.97 -10.35 7.97
CA MET A 148 4.36 -11.66 7.41
C MET A 148 4.32 -12.76 8.48
N GLU A 149 4.77 -12.47 9.68
CA GLU A 149 4.78 -13.39 10.83
C GLU A 149 3.39 -13.61 11.41
N HIS A 150 2.47 -12.66 11.22
CA HIS A 150 1.11 -12.67 11.77
C HIS A 150 0.05 -12.53 10.66
N ARG A 151 0.08 -13.41 9.67
CA ARG A 151 -0.80 -13.35 8.48
C ARG A 151 -2.30 -13.27 8.81
N ASP A 152 -2.74 -13.95 9.85
CA ASP A 152 -4.15 -13.93 10.26
C ASP A 152 -4.55 -12.57 10.84
N LEU A 153 -3.65 -11.91 11.59
CA LEU A 153 -3.85 -10.55 12.06
C LEU A 153 -3.90 -9.57 10.88
N CYS A 154 -2.99 -9.72 9.91
CA CYS A 154 -2.98 -8.90 8.70
C CYS A 154 -4.33 -9.01 7.93
N ARG A 155 -4.85 -10.23 7.77
CA ARG A 155 -6.17 -10.45 7.16
C ARG A 155 -7.32 -9.84 7.97
N GLU A 156 -7.25 -9.91 9.29
CA GLU A 156 -8.25 -9.29 10.17
C GLU A 156 -8.24 -7.77 10.05
N MET A 157 -7.05 -7.14 9.99
CA MET A 157 -6.91 -5.71 9.72
C MET A 157 -7.56 -5.32 8.38
N GLY A 158 -7.33 -6.10 7.34
CA GLY A 158 -7.98 -5.88 6.04
C GLY A 158 -9.51 -5.93 6.12
N ARG A 159 -10.06 -6.91 6.84
CA ARG A 159 -11.52 -7.01 7.08
C ARG A 159 -12.06 -5.80 7.85
N LYS A 160 -11.37 -5.36 8.91
CA LYS A 160 -11.74 -4.15 9.66
C LYS A 160 -11.66 -2.91 8.77
N GLY A 161 -10.64 -2.81 7.92
CA GLY A 161 -10.53 -1.75 6.91
C GLY A 161 -11.74 -1.71 5.98
N ARG A 162 -12.19 -2.87 5.49
CA ARG A 162 -13.41 -2.98 4.68
C ARG A 162 -14.65 -2.48 5.44
N MET A 163 -14.82 -2.89 6.68
CA MET A 163 -15.94 -2.42 7.50
C MET A 163 -15.90 -0.90 7.69
N LYS A 164 -14.74 -0.32 7.99
CA LYS A 164 -14.56 1.13 8.10
C LYS A 164 -14.92 1.83 6.78
N PHE A 165 -14.44 1.31 5.64
CA PHE A 165 -14.79 1.85 4.32
C PHE A 165 -16.32 1.88 4.10
N GLU A 166 -17.00 0.79 4.39
CA GLU A 166 -18.45 0.69 4.23
C GLU A 166 -19.24 1.64 5.15
N CYS A 167 -18.71 1.88 6.35
CA CYS A 167 -19.32 2.80 7.32
C CYS A 167 -19.03 4.28 7.03
N GLU A 168 -17.87 4.61 6.45
CA GLU A 168 -17.40 6.01 6.45
C GLU A 168 -17.10 6.59 5.08
N PHE A 169 -16.64 5.76 4.10
CA PHE A 169 -16.03 6.25 2.88
C PHE A 169 -16.79 5.91 1.59
N THR A 170 -17.99 5.36 1.70
CA THR A 170 -18.84 5.14 0.51
C THR A 170 -19.35 6.45 -0.06
N LEU A 171 -19.68 6.47 -1.36
CA LEU A 171 -20.29 7.63 -2.01
C LEU A 171 -21.55 8.09 -1.27
N GLN A 172 -22.40 7.15 -0.84
CA GLN A 172 -23.60 7.46 -0.07
C GLN A 172 -23.26 8.21 1.21
N ARG A 173 -22.26 7.77 1.97
CA ARG A 173 -21.82 8.45 3.20
C ARG A 173 -21.26 9.84 2.94
N PHE A 174 -20.51 9.98 1.86
CA PHE A 174 -20.04 11.29 1.42
C PHE A 174 -21.21 12.24 1.11
N GLU A 175 -22.20 11.79 0.34
CA GLU A 175 -23.40 12.57 -0.01
C GLU A 175 -24.19 12.97 1.24
N GLU A 176 -24.43 12.03 2.17
CA GLU A 176 -25.12 12.29 3.44
C GLU A 176 -24.42 13.39 4.24
N ARG A 177 -23.09 13.26 4.46
CA ARG A 177 -22.29 14.24 5.20
C ARG A 177 -22.28 15.61 4.52
N MET A 178 -22.14 15.63 3.18
CA MET A 178 -22.16 16.88 2.42
C MET A 178 -23.51 17.59 2.52
N CYS A 179 -24.62 16.86 2.40
CA CYS A 179 -25.97 17.41 2.59
C CYS A 179 -26.14 18.00 3.99
N ASP A 180 -25.66 17.33 5.03
CA ASP A 180 -25.78 17.81 6.40
C ASP A 180 -24.94 19.09 6.66
N ILE A 181 -23.75 19.20 6.04
CA ILE A 181 -22.94 20.41 6.10
C ILE A 181 -23.67 21.56 5.40
N LEU A 182 -24.16 21.34 4.20
CA LEU A 182 -24.85 22.38 3.42
C LEU A 182 -26.13 22.88 4.11
N LYS A 183 -26.91 21.99 4.74
CA LYS A 183 -28.10 22.37 5.52
C LYS A 183 -27.79 23.27 6.73
N LYS A 184 -26.58 23.17 7.29
CA LYS A 184 -26.15 24.01 8.42
C LYS A 184 -25.67 25.41 8.00
N LEU A 185 -25.44 25.61 6.69
CA LEU A 185 -24.99 26.89 6.13
C LEU A 185 -26.14 27.77 5.61
N VAL A 186 -27.34 27.23 5.56
CA VAL A 186 -28.60 27.92 5.19
C VAL A 186 -29.46 28.15 6.41
#